data_6bae133eecaf6d17400d32155afae872
#
_entry.id   6bae133eecaf6d17400d32155afae872
#
_cell.length_a   1.000
_cell.length_b   1.000
_cell.length_c   1.000
_cell.angle_alpha   90.00
_cell.angle_beta   90.00
_cell.angle_gamma   90.00
#
_symmetry.space_group_name_H-M   'P 1'
#
loop_
_entity.id
_entity.type
_entity.pdbx_description
1 polymer ?
#
loop_
_entity_poly.entity_id
_entity_poly.type
_entity_poly.pdbx_seq_one_letter_code
_entity_poly.pdbx_strand_id
1 'polypeptide(L)'
;GTLAEPEKLPYVGSAKAVQVLDLDGDKRDDLLLVNWDNANPFRFRLQNAAGQFEPEVHLTLPPIRSYWADDLDGDHRTEVITIAAKSGRAALSQFTRKPAETLVGGLKNGQFSILPLQRTDKARRGLLWTDLDGDGLQDLLVADPDGGQLFVHFQQKDGSLAAPKTFPTFTGVTDLAAADWNGDGKTEVFLLSSDEKQVGVTSLDANGRLPFPQLVPLNARPLAMTVGALKAGAASLVTLIEREDKKPGKDGKEETTTVRELVVRGADGKASVQKLADSFKGNPSSVSIHDANQDGLADVVVLTPYEKIKVLVQRKEEKDGALFEEVDVNPPGGTSDQPWLALADVDGDGKQELLLAQKNFLRAVVLTSDGGEKATWSFTVREQINGASSSSRIVAAATLAQPGSKSPLLFLLDADRKALTVSERDANGVWKVAKTVELPVTDFTGLAPIGLGTKEANTIAFLGGNSVAWKRFSGEQWEFTELDGYETPIKDGFLRDVTSGDLDGDGRKDLVFLETVRAYVDLVVFEPPHQLTPGNRWPVFEERTFRQRRNEASEPREAVVADVTGDGKNDLVLLVHDRVLLYPQEK
;
A
#
# COMPACT_ATOMS: atom_id res chain seq x y z
N GLY A 1 34.92 15.87 -7.81
CA GLY A 1 33.53 15.87 -8.28
C GLY A 1 32.63 16.55 -7.25
N THR A 2 31.55 17.17 -7.69
CA THR A 2 30.53 17.74 -6.80
C THR A 2 29.32 16.79 -6.81
N LEU A 3 28.73 16.54 -5.63
CA LEU A 3 27.47 15.83 -5.52
C LEU A 3 26.31 16.76 -5.96
N ALA A 4 25.30 16.20 -6.59
CA ALA A 4 24.05 16.90 -6.84
C ALA A 4 23.23 17.00 -5.52
N GLU A 5 22.15 17.78 -5.55
CA GLU A 5 21.20 17.81 -4.43
C GLU A 5 20.61 16.41 -4.19
N PRO A 6 20.40 16.01 -2.93
CA PRO A 6 19.92 14.67 -2.62
C PRO A 6 18.48 14.46 -3.06
N GLU A 7 18.24 13.38 -3.78
CA GLU A 7 16.89 12.88 -4.04
C GLU A 7 16.37 12.12 -2.82
N LYS A 8 15.12 12.39 -2.42
CA LYS A 8 14.47 11.72 -1.29
C LYS A 8 13.67 10.54 -1.78
N LEU A 9 14.12 9.33 -1.46
CA LEU A 9 13.39 8.09 -1.72
C LEU A 9 12.71 7.62 -0.43
N PRO A 10 11.39 7.79 -0.29
CA PRO A 10 10.66 7.25 0.86
C PRO A 10 10.74 5.73 0.89
N TYR A 11 10.68 5.13 2.09
CA TYR A 11 10.59 3.68 2.27
C TYR A 11 9.61 3.32 3.39
N VAL A 12 9.06 2.11 3.35
CA VAL A 12 8.08 1.63 4.34
C VAL A 12 8.78 1.12 5.59
N GLY A 13 8.32 1.55 6.76
CA GLY A 13 8.83 1.09 8.07
C GLY A 13 10.22 1.62 8.39
N SER A 14 11.09 0.77 8.95
CA SER A 14 12.47 1.11 9.30
C SER A 14 13.44 0.16 8.60
N ALA A 15 14.47 0.71 7.93
CA ALA A 15 15.62 -0.04 7.45
C ALA A 15 16.81 0.18 8.40
N LYS A 16 17.64 -0.85 8.59
CA LYS A 16 18.86 -0.81 9.39
C LYS A 16 20.12 -0.84 8.54
N ALA A 17 20.01 -1.37 7.33
CA ALA A 17 21.08 -1.39 6.35
C ALA A 17 20.52 -1.14 4.95
N VAL A 18 21.38 -0.64 4.07
CA VAL A 18 21.15 -0.52 2.64
C VAL A 18 22.36 -1.06 1.91
N GLN A 19 22.12 -1.82 0.85
CA GLN A 19 23.14 -2.24 -0.10
C GLN A 19 22.70 -1.88 -1.52
N VAL A 20 23.70 -1.68 -2.37
CA VAL A 20 23.53 -1.39 -3.80
C VAL A 20 24.13 -2.56 -4.55
N LEU A 21 23.31 -3.33 -5.25
CA LEU A 21 23.66 -4.62 -5.84
C LEU A 21 22.77 -4.86 -7.06
N ASP A 22 23.28 -5.60 -8.05
CA ASP A 22 22.48 -6.12 -9.14
C ASP A 22 21.73 -7.37 -8.65
N LEU A 23 20.44 -7.23 -8.34
CA LEU A 23 19.63 -8.30 -7.74
C LEU A 23 19.03 -9.27 -8.78
N ASP A 24 18.83 -8.79 -10.01
CA ASP A 24 18.12 -9.57 -11.05
C ASP A 24 18.99 -9.95 -12.27
N GLY A 25 20.24 -9.51 -12.30
CA GLY A 25 21.20 -9.85 -13.35
C GLY A 25 21.08 -8.99 -14.60
N ASP A 26 20.47 -7.82 -14.49
CA ASP A 26 20.26 -6.93 -15.64
C ASP A 26 21.36 -5.86 -15.82
N LYS A 27 22.39 -5.90 -14.98
CA LYS A 27 23.57 -5.03 -14.93
C LYS A 27 23.26 -3.59 -14.53
N ARG A 28 22.17 -3.39 -13.81
CA ARG A 28 21.85 -2.13 -13.13
C ARG A 28 21.89 -2.34 -11.62
N ASP A 29 22.31 -1.31 -10.93
CA ASP A 29 22.36 -1.35 -9.46
C ASP A 29 20.97 -1.14 -8.89
N ASP A 30 20.52 -2.09 -8.08
CA ASP A 30 19.27 -2.07 -7.34
C ASP A 30 19.51 -1.68 -5.88
N LEU A 31 18.43 -1.38 -5.15
CA LEU A 31 18.48 -1.10 -3.72
C LEU A 31 17.92 -2.28 -2.92
N LEU A 32 18.74 -2.86 -2.07
CA LEU A 32 18.35 -3.81 -1.04
C LEU A 32 18.31 -3.11 0.33
N LEU A 33 17.11 -2.96 0.90
CA LEU A 33 16.87 -2.43 2.24
C LEU A 33 16.67 -3.60 3.20
N VAL A 34 17.43 -3.62 4.29
CA VAL A 34 17.42 -4.74 5.22
C VAL A 34 17.02 -4.30 6.62
N ASN A 35 16.13 -5.08 7.23
CA ASN A 35 15.77 -4.99 8.65
C ASN A 35 15.54 -6.39 9.22
N TRP A 36 16.58 -6.97 9.79
CA TRP A 36 16.57 -8.35 10.32
C TRP A 36 15.64 -8.59 11.51
N ASP A 37 15.17 -7.54 12.18
CA ASP A 37 14.20 -7.64 13.29
C ASP A 37 12.74 -7.71 12.80
N ASN A 38 12.50 -7.69 11.50
CA ASN A 38 11.18 -7.64 10.90
C ASN A 38 10.80 -9.00 10.28
N ALA A 39 9.49 -9.25 10.16
CA ALA A 39 8.97 -10.40 9.40
C ALA A 39 9.26 -10.29 7.89
N ASN A 40 9.49 -9.08 7.38
CA ASN A 40 9.94 -8.82 6.02
C ASN A 40 11.34 -8.22 6.07
N PRO A 41 12.39 -9.04 6.31
CA PRO A 41 13.73 -8.55 6.51
C PRO A 41 14.33 -7.92 5.26
N PHE A 42 13.92 -8.39 4.08
CA PHE A 42 14.36 -7.88 2.80
C PHE A 42 13.25 -7.14 2.08
N ARG A 43 13.59 -5.94 1.61
CA ARG A 43 12.79 -5.10 0.75
C ARG A 43 13.70 -4.58 -0.33
N PHE A 44 13.31 -4.70 -1.57
CA PHE A 44 14.15 -4.23 -2.65
C PHE A 44 13.38 -3.36 -3.65
N ARG A 45 14.12 -2.53 -4.34
CA ARG A 45 13.66 -1.71 -5.45
C ARG A 45 14.58 -1.95 -6.62
N LEU A 46 14.03 -2.46 -7.70
CA LEU A 46 14.77 -2.62 -8.94
C LEU A 46 14.91 -1.29 -9.65
N GLN A 47 16.03 -1.08 -10.30
CA GLN A 47 16.25 0.07 -11.16
C GLN A 47 15.81 -0.28 -12.58
N ASN A 48 14.89 0.49 -13.15
CA ASN A 48 14.45 0.31 -14.53
C ASN A 48 15.45 0.88 -15.55
N ALA A 49 15.21 0.65 -16.84
CA ALA A 49 16.08 1.13 -17.93
C ALA A 49 16.19 2.67 -18.03
N ALA A 50 15.30 3.42 -17.41
CA ALA A 50 15.36 4.86 -17.30
C ALA A 50 16.16 5.37 -16.09
N GLY A 51 16.77 4.47 -15.30
CA GLY A 51 17.50 4.80 -14.09
C GLY A 51 16.63 5.13 -12.87
N GLN A 52 15.35 4.73 -12.90
CA GLN A 52 14.39 5.02 -11.84
C GLN A 52 14.12 3.77 -11.02
N PHE A 53 13.94 3.93 -9.71
CA PHE A 53 13.61 2.81 -8.83
C PHE A 53 12.12 2.49 -8.87
N GLU A 54 11.83 1.23 -9.13
CA GLU A 54 10.47 0.67 -9.07
C GLU A 54 9.91 0.68 -7.64
N PRO A 55 8.60 0.43 -7.47
CA PRO A 55 8.00 0.22 -6.15
C PRO A 55 8.69 -0.89 -5.37
N GLU A 56 8.60 -0.81 -4.03
CA GLU A 56 9.21 -1.82 -3.15
C GLU A 56 8.53 -3.19 -3.30
N VAL A 57 9.35 -4.22 -3.32
CA VAL A 57 8.95 -5.62 -3.12
C VAL A 57 9.38 -6.04 -1.72
N HIS A 58 8.44 -6.55 -0.93
CA HIS A 58 8.70 -7.07 0.41
C HIS A 58 8.63 -8.59 0.39
N LEU A 59 9.64 -9.24 0.96
CA LEU A 59 9.68 -10.69 1.10
C LEU A 59 9.57 -11.09 2.57
N THR A 60 8.63 -11.97 2.86
CA THR A 60 8.42 -12.54 4.20
C THR A 60 9.34 -13.73 4.37
N LEU A 61 10.17 -13.70 5.41
CA LEU A 61 11.09 -14.77 5.77
C LEU A 61 11.01 -15.08 7.26
N PRO A 62 11.41 -16.29 7.69
CA PRO A 62 11.69 -16.53 9.10
C PRO A 62 12.73 -15.53 9.64
N PRO A 63 12.71 -15.22 10.96
CA PRO A 63 13.69 -14.31 11.54
C PRO A 63 15.13 -14.73 11.25
N ILE A 64 15.90 -13.81 10.68
CA ILE A 64 17.32 -13.96 10.39
C ILE A 64 18.15 -13.28 11.48
N ARG A 65 19.37 -13.74 11.68
CA ARG A 65 20.35 -13.17 12.59
C ARG A 65 21.36 -12.28 11.87
N SER A 66 21.88 -12.79 10.77
CA SER A 66 22.82 -12.12 9.88
C SER A 66 22.54 -12.49 8.44
N TYR A 67 23.09 -11.70 7.54
CA TYR A 67 23.04 -11.95 6.11
C TYR A 67 24.29 -11.40 5.44
N TRP A 68 24.58 -11.92 4.26
CA TRP A 68 25.57 -11.38 3.34
C TRP A 68 25.00 -11.44 1.93
N ALA A 69 25.18 -10.40 1.14
CA ALA A 69 24.71 -10.35 -0.23
C ALA A 69 25.86 -9.93 -1.15
N ASP A 70 26.14 -10.73 -2.14
CA ASP A 70 27.24 -10.54 -3.08
C ASP A 70 27.02 -11.38 -4.34
N ASP A 71 27.65 -11.02 -5.45
CA ASP A 71 27.81 -11.86 -6.63
C ASP A 71 28.95 -12.86 -6.36
N LEU A 72 28.61 -14.12 -6.07
CA LEU A 72 29.56 -15.14 -5.64
C LEU A 72 30.28 -15.83 -6.81
N ASP A 73 29.61 -15.95 -7.96
CA ASP A 73 30.15 -16.67 -9.13
C ASP A 73 30.50 -15.78 -10.33
N GLY A 74 30.26 -14.47 -10.23
CA GLY A 74 30.59 -13.50 -11.26
C GLY A 74 29.58 -13.46 -12.42
N ASP A 75 28.38 -13.99 -12.22
CA ASP A 75 27.31 -14.00 -13.23
C ASP A 75 26.54 -12.69 -13.32
N HIS A 76 26.86 -11.71 -12.47
CA HIS A 76 26.23 -10.41 -12.25
C HIS A 76 24.88 -10.49 -11.54
N ARG A 77 24.51 -11.61 -10.96
CA ARG A 77 23.32 -11.74 -10.13
C ARG A 77 23.74 -11.94 -8.68
N THR A 78 23.07 -11.29 -7.79
CA THR A 78 23.39 -11.34 -6.36
C THR A 78 22.84 -12.60 -5.70
N GLU A 79 23.73 -13.38 -5.07
CA GLU A 79 23.39 -14.38 -4.07
C GLU A 79 23.27 -13.74 -2.69
N VAL A 80 22.34 -14.27 -1.89
CA VAL A 80 22.14 -13.83 -0.51
C VAL A 80 22.26 -15.02 0.44
N ILE A 81 23.22 -14.93 1.33
CA ILE A 81 23.38 -15.87 2.43
C ILE A 81 22.65 -15.32 3.64
N THR A 82 21.79 -16.14 4.25
CA THR A 82 21.10 -15.79 5.50
C THR A 82 21.44 -16.78 6.59
N ILE A 83 21.56 -16.32 7.84
CA ILE A 83 21.71 -17.18 9.01
C ILE A 83 20.43 -17.09 9.82
N ALA A 84 19.75 -18.22 10.00
CA ALA A 84 18.50 -18.29 10.75
C ALA A 84 18.70 -17.95 12.23
N ALA A 85 17.86 -17.07 12.78
CA ALA A 85 18.01 -16.58 14.16
C ALA A 85 17.91 -17.67 15.24
N LYS A 86 17.12 -18.73 14.99
CA LYS A 86 16.86 -19.82 15.96
C LYS A 86 17.81 -21.00 15.81
N SER A 87 18.02 -21.49 14.60
CA SER A 87 18.82 -22.69 14.34
C SER A 87 20.31 -22.40 14.10
N GLY A 88 20.67 -21.20 13.68
CA GLY A 88 22.02 -20.90 13.20
C GLY A 88 22.35 -21.58 11.87
N ARG A 89 21.39 -22.17 11.16
CA ARG A 89 21.56 -22.73 9.82
C ARG A 89 21.75 -21.58 8.82
N ALA A 90 22.72 -21.71 7.96
CA ALA A 90 22.89 -20.84 6.81
C ALA A 90 22.08 -21.36 5.61
N ALA A 91 21.53 -20.44 4.83
CA ALA A 91 20.89 -20.71 3.56
C ALA A 91 21.46 -19.79 2.49
N LEU A 92 21.86 -20.36 1.37
CA LEU A 92 22.22 -19.67 0.14
C LEU A 92 20.97 -19.51 -0.69
N SER A 93 20.63 -18.30 -1.06
CA SER A 93 19.40 -18.02 -1.78
C SER A 93 19.61 -16.94 -2.83
N GLN A 94 18.64 -16.85 -3.75
CA GLN A 94 18.65 -15.86 -4.84
C GLN A 94 17.24 -15.30 -5.03
N PHE A 95 17.15 -14.05 -5.44
CA PHE A 95 15.86 -13.46 -5.86
C PHE A 95 15.53 -13.94 -7.25
N THR A 96 14.36 -14.59 -7.42
CA THR A 96 13.93 -15.16 -8.69
C THR A 96 12.49 -14.75 -9.01
N ARG A 97 12.18 -14.58 -10.29
CA ARG A 97 10.79 -14.45 -10.76
C ARG A 97 10.22 -15.82 -11.06
N LYS A 98 9.04 -16.10 -10.54
CA LYS A 98 8.32 -17.33 -10.84
C LYS A 98 6.90 -17.06 -11.29
N PRO A 99 6.32 -17.91 -12.15
CA PRO A 99 4.91 -17.83 -12.49
C PRO A 99 4.06 -17.88 -11.22
N ALA A 100 3.14 -16.91 -11.11
CA ALA A 100 2.27 -16.83 -9.96
C ALA A 100 1.33 -18.03 -9.85
N GLU A 101 1.15 -18.54 -8.64
CA GLU A 101 0.20 -19.62 -8.36
C GLU A 101 -1.24 -19.22 -8.67
N THR A 102 -2.06 -20.19 -9.08
CA THR A 102 -3.50 -19.97 -9.26
C THR A 102 -4.17 -19.89 -7.89
N LEU A 103 -4.88 -18.79 -7.64
CA LEU A 103 -5.69 -18.58 -6.42
C LEU A 103 -7.09 -19.19 -6.60
N VAL A 104 -7.99 -18.39 -7.18
CA VAL A 104 -9.41 -18.73 -7.34
C VAL A 104 -9.97 -18.00 -8.58
N GLY A 105 -10.96 -18.60 -9.24
CA GLY A 105 -11.63 -17.97 -10.39
C GLY A 105 -10.71 -17.64 -11.57
N GLY A 106 -9.60 -18.38 -11.72
CA GLY A 106 -8.60 -18.12 -12.75
C GLY A 106 -7.60 -17.01 -12.43
N LEU A 107 -7.79 -16.29 -11.32
CA LEU A 107 -6.83 -15.29 -10.83
C LEU A 107 -5.58 -15.96 -10.27
N LYS A 108 -4.45 -15.31 -10.43
CA LYS A 108 -3.15 -15.76 -9.92
C LYS A 108 -2.68 -14.88 -8.76
N ASN A 109 -1.88 -15.45 -7.87
CA ASN A 109 -1.25 -14.75 -6.76
C ASN A 109 -0.03 -13.94 -7.23
N GLY A 110 -0.23 -12.97 -8.11
CA GLY A 110 0.85 -12.17 -8.68
C GLY A 110 1.51 -11.21 -7.68
N GLN A 111 2.37 -10.35 -8.20
CA GLN A 111 3.20 -9.46 -7.40
C GLN A 111 2.38 -8.51 -6.52
N PHE A 112 2.82 -8.35 -5.26
CA PHE A 112 2.42 -7.26 -4.37
C PHE A 112 3.52 -6.20 -4.38
N SER A 113 3.18 -5.00 -4.81
CA SER A 113 4.11 -3.88 -4.95
C SER A 113 3.68 -2.74 -4.04
N ILE A 114 4.63 -2.07 -3.42
CA ILE A 114 4.38 -0.97 -2.48
C ILE A 114 5.10 0.27 -2.96
N LEU A 115 4.36 1.36 -3.12
CA LEU A 115 4.89 2.70 -3.36
C LEU A 115 4.88 3.46 -2.03
N PRO A 116 6.03 3.62 -1.37
CA PRO A 116 6.13 4.44 -0.18
C PRO A 116 5.91 5.91 -0.54
N LEU A 117 5.20 6.63 0.33
CA LEU A 117 4.94 8.05 0.17
C LEU A 117 5.73 8.86 1.19
N GLN A 118 5.98 10.12 0.87
CA GLN A 118 6.55 11.06 1.85
C GLN A 118 5.68 11.05 3.12
N ARG A 119 6.30 10.88 4.29
CA ARG A 119 5.56 10.87 5.57
C ARG A 119 4.91 12.21 5.82
N THR A 120 3.73 12.16 6.40
CA THR A 120 2.98 13.34 6.86
C THR A 120 2.35 13.05 8.22
N ASP A 121 2.26 14.08 9.06
CA ASP A 121 1.54 14.02 10.34
C ASP A 121 0.04 14.32 10.17
N LYS A 122 -0.41 14.65 8.96
CA LYS A 122 -1.82 14.88 8.67
C LYS A 122 -2.60 13.57 8.74
N ALA A 123 -3.76 13.61 9.33
CA ALA A 123 -4.64 12.43 9.49
C ALA A 123 -5.10 11.84 8.16
N ARG A 124 -5.10 12.63 7.08
CA ARG A 124 -5.56 12.23 5.75
C ARG A 124 -4.71 12.89 4.67
N ARG A 125 -4.64 12.22 3.54
CA ARG A 125 -3.95 12.64 2.32
C ARG A 125 -4.86 12.39 1.12
N GLY A 126 -4.88 13.32 0.18
CA GLY A 126 -5.55 13.10 -1.10
C GLY A 126 -4.83 12.03 -1.92
N LEU A 127 -5.55 10.97 -2.25
CA LEU A 127 -5.10 9.86 -3.11
C LEU A 127 -6.19 9.57 -4.13
N LEU A 128 -5.84 9.45 -5.40
CA LEU A 128 -6.81 9.21 -6.46
C LEU A 128 -6.18 8.41 -7.61
N TRP A 129 -6.90 7.40 -8.09
CA TRP A 129 -6.64 6.75 -9.37
C TRP A 129 -7.64 7.26 -10.40
N THR A 130 -7.15 7.81 -11.51
CA THR A 130 -7.99 8.34 -12.59
C THR A 130 -7.21 8.42 -13.89
N ASP A 131 -7.87 8.26 -15.03
CA ASP A 131 -7.29 8.55 -16.35
C ASP A 131 -7.21 10.09 -16.49
N LEU A 132 -6.00 10.63 -16.26
CA LEU A 132 -5.79 12.07 -16.24
C LEU A 132 -5.46 12.65 -17.60
N ASP A 133 -4.73 11.90 -18.43
CA ASP A 133 -4.27 12.36 -19.74
C ASP A 133 -5.12 11.86 -20.92
N GLY A 134 -6.13 11.03 -20.64
CA GLY A 134 -7.11 10.55 -21.61
C GLY A 134 -6.61 9.36 -22.45
N ASP A 135 -5.54 8.69 -22.03
CA ASP A 135 -5.00 7.52 -22.75
C ASP A 135 -5.78 6.22 -22.45
N GLY A 136 -6.67 6.26 -21.48
CA GLY A 136 -7.52 5.17 -21.03
C GLY A 136 -6.91 4.31 -19.94
N LEU A 137 -5.74 4.65 -19.40
CA LEU A 137 -5.12 4.02 -18.25
C LEU A 137 -5.30 4.91 -17.02
N GLN A 138 -5.39 4.30 -15.85
CA GLN A 138 -5.57 5.06 -14.61
C GLN A 138 -4.23 5.49 -14.04
N ASP A 139 -4.02 6.79 -13.92
CA ASP A 139 -2.86 7.40 -13.30
C ASP A 139 -3.06 7.51 -11.79
N LEU A 140 -1.96 7.54 -11.04
CA LEU A 140 -1.98 7.73 -9.59
C LEU A 140 -1.62 9.18 -9.24
N LEU A 141 -2.56 9.86 -8.58
CA LEU A 141 -2.38 11.19 -8.03
C LEU A 141 -2.20 11.10 -6.51
N VAL A 142 -1.14 11.72 -5.99
CA VAL A 142 -0.78 11.72 -4.58
C VAL A 142 -0.53 13.15 -4.11
N ALA A 143 -1.33 13.64 -3.19
CA ALA A 143 -1.05 14.93 -2.57
C ALA A 143 0.05 14.82 -1.51
N ASP A 144 0.96 15.80 -1.47
CA ASP A 144 1.83 16.07 -0.34
C ASP A 144 1.23 17.24 0.46
N PRO A 145 0.51 16.96 1.55
CA PRO A 145 -0.20 18.00 2.29
C PRO A 145 0.74 18.97 3.02
N ASP A 146 1.97 18.56 3.33
CA ASP A 146 2.95 19.41 4.01
C ASP A 146 3.74 20.29 3.03
N GLY A 147 4.08 19.74 1.87
CA GLY A 147 4.85 20.41 0.82
C GLY A 147 4.03 21.26 -0.15
N GLY A 148 2.69 21.18 -0.12
CA GLY A 148 1.83 21.88 -1.07
C GLY A 148 2.08 21.42 -2.52
N GLN A 149 2.25 20.14 -2.71
CA GLN A 149 2.57 19.54 -4.00
C GLN A 149 1.60 18.39 -4.34
N LEU A 150 1.39 18.18 -5.62
CA LEU A 150 0.67 17.04 -6.17
C LEU A 150 1.65 16.23 -7.03
N PHE A 151 1.89 14.99 -6.65
CA PHE A 151 2.65 14.03 -7.43
C PHE A 151 1.71 13.27 -8.36
N VAL A 152 2.03 13.21 -9.62
CA VAL A 152 1.28 12.46 -10.63
C VAL A 152 2.19 11.41 -11.23
N HIS A 153 1.85 10.15 -11.01
CA HIS A 153 2.48 8.99 -11.62
C HIS A 153 1.63 8.54 -12.81
N PHE A 154 2.08 8.86 -14.02
CA PHE A 154 1.41 8.40 -15.23
C PHE A 154 1.61 6.91 -15.40
N GLN A 155 0.55 6.19 -15.71
CA GLN A 155 0.63 4.77 -15.99
C GLN A 155 1.15 4.53 -17.40
N GLN A 156 1.96 3.48 -17.56
CA GLN A 156 2.47 3.03 -18.86
C GLN A 156 1.68 1.80 -19.35
N LYS A 157 1.79 1.50 -20.64
CA LYS A 157 1.08 0.39 -21.30
C LYS A 157 1.38 -0.99 -20.70
N ASP A 158 2.54 -1.16 -20.08
CA ASP A 158 2.91 -2.39 -19.37
C ASP A 158 2.33 -2.46 -17.93
N GLY A 159 1.62 -1.41 -17.52
CA GLY A 159 1.04 -1.26 -16.19
C GLY A 159 2.05 -0.85 -15.12
N SER A 160 3.24 -0.40 -15.50
CA SER A 160 4.16 0.30 -14.60
C SER A 160 3.74 1.76 -14.41
N LEU A 161 4.22 2.38 -13.35
CA LEU A 161 4.05 3.82 -13.11
C LEU A 161 5.35 4.54 -13.46
N ALA A 162 5.23 5.60 -14.25
CA ALA A 162 6.36 6.49 -14.51
C ALA A 162 6.79 7.23 -13.24
N ALA A 163 8.02 7.77 -13.24
CA ALA A 163 8.44 8.70 -12.20
C ALA A 163 7.45 9.84 -12.04
N PRO A 164 7.18 10.28 -10.79
CA PRO A 164 6.18 11.30 -10.56
C PRO A 164 6.58 12.63 -11.20
N LYS A 165 5.63 13.24 -11.89
CA LYS A 165 5.69 14.67 -12.17
C LYS A 165 5.13 15.43 -10.99
N THR A 166 5.81 16.48 -10.57
CA THR A 166 5.43 17.28 -9.40
C THR A 166 4.82 18.59 -9.85
N PHE A 167 3.65 18.91 -9.28
CA PHE A 167 2.92 20.14 -9.58
C PHE A 167 2.59 20.91 -8.29
N PRO A 168 2.66 22.24 -8.29
CA PRO A 168 2.31 23.04 -7.10
C PRO A 168 0.80 23.00 -6.87
N THR A 169 0.40 22.92 -5.59
CA THR A 169 -1.00 22.94 -5.18
C THR A 169 -1.15 23.60 -3.81
N PHE A 170 -2.33 23.51 -3.20
CA PHE A 170 -2.58 23.95 -1.83
C PHE A 170 -1.81 23.12 -0.83
N THR A 171 -1.51 23.70 0.34
CA THR A 171 -1.12 22.93 1.52
C THR A 171 -2.34 22.22 2.12
N GLY A 172 -2.11 21.16 2.89
CA GLY A 172 -3.20 20.44 3.58
C GLY A 172 -4.25 19.82 2.66
N VAL A 173 -3.87 19.36 1.46
CA VAL A 173 -4.78 18.63 0.57
C VAL A 173 -5.09 17.26 1.15
N THR A 174 -6.33 17.07 1.61
CA THR A 174 -6.81 15.87 2.29
C THR A 174 -7.73 15.00 1.45
N ASP A 175 -8.24 15.53 0.34
CA ASP A 175 -9.15 14.80 -0.55
C ASP A 175 -8.95 15.22 -2.00
N LEU A 176 -9.12 14.26 -2.92
CA LEU A 176 -9.07 14.42 -4.37
C LEU A 176 -10.28 13.76 -5.01
N ALA A 177 -10.84 14.40 -6.02
CA ALA A 177 -11.87 13.83 -6.87
C ALA A 177 -11.66 14.24 -8.32
N ALA A 178 -12.07 13.43 -9.29
CA ALA A 178 -11.91 13.77 -10.70
C ALA A 178 -13.09 13.29 -11.56
N ALA A 179 -13.43 14.09 -12.55
CA ALA A 179 -14.37 13.75 -13.61
C ALA A 179 -14.18 14.69 -14.79
N ASP A 180 -14.70 14.33 -15.95
CA ASP A 180 -14.98 15.29 -17.02
C ASP A 180 -16.20 16.13 -16.59
N TRP A 181 -15.90 17.25 -15.91
CA TRP A 181 -16.93 18.07 -15.26
C TRP A 181 -17.61 19.03 -16.24
N ASN A 182 -16.84 19.52 -17.21
CA ASN A 182 -17.32 20.51 -18.17
C ASN A 182 -17.80 19.87 -19.50
N GLY A 183 -17.60 18.56 -19.70
CA GLY A 183 -18.04 17.81 -20.87
C GLY A 183 -17.11 18.01 -22.09
N ASP A 184 -15.85 18.42 -21.89
CA ASP A 184 -14.90 18.66 -22.98
C ASP A 184 -14.03 17.43 -23.32
N GLY A 185 -14.25 16.32 -22.62
CA GLY A 185 -13.53 15.06 -22.77
C GLY A 185 -12.21 15.00 -22.02
N LYS A 186 -11.90 16.00 -21.17
CA LYS A 186 -10.74 16.01 -20.30
C LYS A 186 -11.13 15.82 -18.85
N THR A 187 -10.21 15.30 -18.08
CA THR A 187 -10.44 15.07 -16.64
C THR A 187 -10.07 16.31 -15.85
N GLU A 188 -11.02 16.92 -15.16
CA GLU A 188 -10.77 17.91 -14.13
C GLU A 188 -10.49 17.22 -12.80
N VAL A 189 -9.46 17.72 -12.08
CA VAL A 189 -9.09 17.29 -10.74
C VAL A 189 -9.51 18.35 -9.73
N PHE A 190 -10.31 17.94 -8.76
CA PHE A 190 -10.74 18.75 -7.63
C PHE A 190 -9.89 18.40 -6.41
N LEU A 191 -9.46 19.43 -5.67
CA LEU A 191 -8.60 19.31 -4.50
C LEU A 191 -9.24 20.02 -3.33
N LEU A 192 -9.44 19.31 -2.21
CA LEU A 192 -9.91 19.90 -0.97
C LEU A 192 -8.74 20.12 -0.02
N SER A 193 -8.48 21.34 0.33
CA SER A 193 -7.52 21.73 1.37
C SER A 193 -8.23 21.98 2.70
N SER A 194 -7.89 21.18 3.71
CA SER A 194 -8.38 21.41 5.08
C SER A 194 -7.69 22.57 5.77
N ASP A 195 -6.42 22.84 5.43
CA ASP A 195 -5.62 23.90 6.04
C ASP A 195 -6.01 25.27 5.48
N GLU A 196 -6.10 25.39 4.16
CA GLU A 196 -6.50 26.62 3.48
C GLU A 196 -8.02 26.80 3.42
N LYS A 197 -8.78 25.78 3.84
CA LYS A 197 -10.26 25.79 3.94
C LYS A 197 -10.94 26.10 2.61
N GLN A 198 -10.45 25.51 1.51
CA GLN A 198 -10.94 25.79 0.17
C GLN A 198 -10.94 24.54 -0.72
N VAL A 199 -11.65 24.63 -1.82
CA VAL A 199 -11.64 23.68 -2.91
C VAL A 199 -11.09 24.37 -4.15
N GLY A 200 -10.21 23.69 -4.87
CA GLY A 200 -9.72 24.13 -6.15
C GLY A 200 -9.98 23.11 -7.23
N VAL A 201 -9.89 23.54 -8.48
CA VAL A 201 -9.99 22.69 -9.67
C VAL A 201 -8.85 23.00 -10.63
N THR A 202 -8.31 21.94 -11.23
CA THR A 202 -7.27 22.04 -12.28
C THR A 202 -7.45 20.91 -13.29
N SER A 203 -6.88 21.05 -14.48
CA SER A 203 -6.82 19.99 -15.49
C SER A 203 -5.52 20.11 -16.28
N LEU A 204 -5.11 19.05 -16.97
CA LEU A 204 -3.90 19.08 -17.81
C LEU A 204 -4.04 20.11 -18.94
N ASP A 205 -3.06 20.99 -19.03
CA ASP A 205 -2.92 21.90 -20.18
C ASP A 205 -2.34 21.19 -21.40
N ALA A 206 -2.29 21.89 -22.53
CA ALA A 206 -1.74 21.38 -23.78
C ALA A 206 -0.24 21.00 -23.71
N ASN A 207 0.47 21.41 -22.67
CA ASN A 207 1.88 21.09 -22.43
C ASN A 207 2.05 19.93 -21.42
N GLY A 208 0.95 19.28 -21.00
CA GLY A 208 0.98 18.21 -20.02
C GLY A 208 1.35 18.68 -18.61
N ARG A 209 0.95 19.90 -18.23
CA ARG A 209 1.15 20.48 -16.91
C ARG A 209 -0.21 20.65 -16.22
N LEU A 210 -0.22 20.50 -14.91
CA LEU A 210 -1.33 20.92 -14.06
C LEU A 210 -1.05 22.34 -13.56
N PRO A 211 -1.80 23.36 -14.03
CA PRO A 211 -1.72 24.70 -13.48
C PRO A 211 -2.09 24.72 -11.99
N PHE A 212 -1.64 25.74 -11.26
CA PHE A 212 -2.09 25.92 -9.88
C PHE A 212 -3.63 25.97 -9.83
N PRO A 213 -4.29 25.22 -8.90
CA PRO A 213 -5.74 25.06 -8.90
C PRO A 213 -6.49 26.39 -8.81
N GLN A 214 -7.49 26.57 -9.65
CA GLN A 214 -8.42 27.68 -9.58
C GLN A 214 -9.42 27.46 -8.46
N LEU A 215 -9.68 28.51 -7.67
CA LEU A 215 -10.61 28.42 -6.55
C LEU A 215 -12.05 28.18 -7.03
N VAL A 216 -12.70 27.19 -6.44
CA VAL A 216 -14.13 27.04 -6.52
C VAL A 216 -14.77 27.95 -5.48
N PRO A 217 -15.66 28.90 -5.87
CA PRO A 217 -16.24 29.82 -4.91
C PRO A 217 -17.10 29.08 -3.88
N LEU A 218 -16.65 29.06 -2.63
CA LEU A 218 -17.35 28.55 -1.46
C LEU A 218 -17.36 29.64 -0.39
N ASN A 219 -18.53 29.96 0.16
CA ASN A 219 -18.66 31.00 1.19
C ASN A 219 -18.50 30.42 2.62
N ALA A 220 -17.83 29.26 2.74
CA ALA A 220 -17.71 28.54 3.99
C ALA A 220 -16.57 27.51 3.92
N ARG A 221 -16.24 26.90 5.06
CA ARG A 221 -15.23 25.87 5.18
C ARG A 221 -15.72 24.55 4.55
N PRO A 222 -15.04 23.99 3.54
CA PRO A 222 -15.36 22.65 3.04
C PRO A 222 -14.94 21.57 4.05
N LEU A 223 -15.76 20.53 4.19
CA LEU A 223 -15.53 19.39 5.06
C LEU A 223 -15.19 18.12 4.28
N ALA A 224 -15.89 17.87 3.18
CA ALA A 224 -15.70 16.75 2.28
C ALA A 224 -16.28 17.08 0.91
N MET A 225 -15.80 16.40 -0.13
CA MET A 225 -16.27 16.61 -1.49
C MET A 225 -16.29 15.32 -2.30
N THR A 226 -17.05 15.33 -3.37
CA THR A 226 -16.98 14.34 -4.46
C THR A 226 -17.42 14.98 -5.77
N VAL A 227 -17.10 14.37 -6.88
CA VAL A 227 -17.60 14.79 -8.20
C VAL A 227 -18.16 13.58 -8.93
N GLY A 228 -19.28 13.76 -9.59
CA GLY A 228 -19.95 12.69 -10.35
C GLY A 228 -21.29 13.11 -10.91
N ALA A 229 -21.92 12.23 -11.66
CA ALA A 229 -23.21 12.48 -12.29
C ALA A 229 -24.35 12.34 -11.28
N LEU A 230 -24.98 13.45 -10.92
CA LEU A 230 -26.28 13.46 -10.20
C LEU A 230 -27.47 13.42 -11.16
N LYS A 231 -27.26 13.89 -12.37
CA LYS A 231 -28.25 13.81 -13.48
C LYS A 231 -27.54 13.20 -14.69
N ALA A 232 -28.30 12.47 -15.50
CA ALA A 232 -27.74 11.88 -16.70
C ALA A 232 -27.04 12.93 -17.59
N GLY A 233 -25.77 12.65 -17.93
CA GLY A 233 -24.98 13.42 -18.89
C GLY A 233 -24.22 14.64 -18.37
N ALA A 234 -24.25 14.95 -17.05
CA ALA A 234 -23.46 16.06 -16.49
C ALA A 234 -22.91 15.74 -15.11
N ALA A 235 -21.60 15.87 -14.93
CA ALA A 235 -20.98 15.77 -13.61
C ALA A 235 -21.27 17.03 -12.78
N SER A 236 -21.44 16.84 -11.48
CA SER A 236 -21.62 17.90 -10.49
C SER A 236 -20.58 17.76 -9.39
N LEU A 237 -20.01 18.86 -8.96
CA LEU A 237 -19.23 18.92 -7.73
C LEU A 237 -20.18 18.99 -6.55
N VAL A 238 -20.10 18.02 -5.66
CA VAL A 238 -20.84 17.96 -4.39
C VAL A 238 -19.88 18.25 -3.26
N THR A 239 -20.18 19.30 -2.49
CA THR A 239 -19.32 19.72 -1.37
C THR A 239 -20.18 19.88 -0.11
N LEU A 240 -19.77 19.25 0.99
CA LEU A 240 -20.27 19.55 2.32
C LEU A 240 -19.47 20.70 2.90
N ILE A 241 -20.16 21.74 3.31
CA ILE A 241 -19.55 22.94 3.89
C ILE A 241 -20.08 23.24 5.30
N GLU A 242 -19.27 23.93 6.08
CA GLU A 242 -19.59 24.39 7.41
C GLU A 242 -19.39 25.90 7.52
N ARG A 243 -20.38 26.62 8.00
CA ARG A 243 -20.28 28.05 8.28
C ARG A 243 -20.80 28.40 9.67
N GLU A 244 -20.29 29.48 10.19
CA GLU A 244 -20.81 30.09 11.41
C GLU A 244 -21.96 31.03 11.06
N ASP A 245 -23.09 30.84 11.72
CA ASP A 245 -24.27 31.70 11.63
C ASP A 245 -24.42 32.45 12.95
N LYS A 246 -24.29 33.77 12.90
CA LYS A 246 -24.38 34.65 14.08
C LYS A 246 -25.79 35.17 14.20
N LYS A 247 -26.47 34.86 15.31
CA LYS A 247 -27.81 35.34 15.62
C LYS A 247 -27.77 36.19 16.86
N PRO A 248 -28.57 37.27 16.90
CA PRO A 248 -28.73 38.03 18.13
C PRO A 248 -29.39 37.16 19.20
N GLY A 249 -28.67 36.88 20.28
CA GLY A 249 -29.18 36.11 21.42
C GLY A 249 -30.13 36.96 22.29
N LYS A 250 -30.88 36.28 23.16
CA LYS A 250 -31.89 36.87 24.04
C LYS A 250 -31.34 37.96 25.00
N ASP A 251 -30.04 37.90 25.29
CA ASP A 251 -29.35 38.83 26.21
C ASP A 251 -28.51 39.90 25.49
N GLY A 252 -28.74 40.12 24.19
CA GLY A 252 -27.97 41.09 23.40
C GLY A 252 -26.55 40.64 23.07
N LYS A 253 -26.17 39.41 23.41
CA LYS A 253 -24.91 38.79 22.97
C LYS A 253 -25.15 38.03 21.67
N GLU A 254 -24.18 38.07 20.77
CA GLU A 254 -24.22 37.23 19.57
C GLU A 254 -24.08 35.75 19.95
N GLU A 255 -25.07 34.94 19.58
CA GLU A 255 -24.99 33.47 19.60
C GLU A 255 -24.48 33.00 18.26
N THR A 256 -23.33 32.31 18.27
CA THR A 256 -22.78 31.68 17.07
C THR A 256 -23.27 30.25 17.00
N THR A 257 -23.95 29.90 15.93
CA THR A 257 -24.38 28.52 15.62
C THR A 257 -23.67 28.02 14.40
N THR A 258 -23.21 26.76 14.43
CA THR A 258 -22.63 26.10 13.26
C THR A 258 -23.75 25.58 12.36
N VAL A 259 -23.69 25.92 11.09
CA VAL A 259 -24.62 25.46 10.06
C VAL A 259 -23.85 24.65 9.03
N ARG A 260 -24.39 23.50 8.66
CA ARG A 260 -23.84 22.65 7.60
C ARG A 260 -24.76 22.64 6.39
N GLU A 261 -24.16 22.69 5.23
CA GLU A 261 -24.88 22.80 3.97
C GLU A 261 -24.28 21.85 2.93
N LEU A 262 -25.13 21.27 2.11
CA LEU A 262 -24.76 20.61 0.88
C LEU A 262 -24.76 21.63 -0.26
N VAL A 263 -23.64 21.75 -0.95
CA VAL A 263 -23.51 22.56 -2.16
C VAL A 263 -23.33 21.63 -3.35
N VAL A 264 -24.24 21.72 -4.29
CA VAL A 264 -24.14 21.02 -5.59
C VAL A 264 -23.87 22.07 -6.67
N ARG A 265 -22.75 21.95 -7.36
CA ARG A 265 -22.32 22.90 -8.37
C ARG A 265 -22.08 22.22 -9.71
N GLY A 266 -22.74 22.75 -10.76
CA GLY A 266 -22.48 22.37 -12.14
C GLY A 266 -21.33 23.18 -12.78
N ALA A 267 -20.87 22.71 -13.92
CA ALA A 267 -19.81 23.39 -14.71
C ALA A 267 -20.26 24.76 -15.25
N ASP A 268 -21.58 25.00 -15.36
CA ASP A 268 -22.15 26.30 -15.73
C ASP A 268 -22.01 27.36 -14.60
N GLY A 269 -21.38 26.99 -13.49
CA GLY A 269 -21.14 27.85 -12.34
C GLY A 269 -22.36 27.99 -11.40
N LYS A 270 -23.53 27.47 -11.76
CA LYS A 270 -24.70 27.47 -10.88
C LYS A 270 -24.50 26.54 -9.72
N ALA A 271 -24.92 26.98 -8.54
CA ALA A 271 -24.90 26.20 -7.33
C ALA A 271 -26.27 26.12 -6.69
N SER A 272 -26.68 24.92 -6.29
CA SER A 272 -27.79 24.68 -5.39
C SER A 272 -27.23 24.47 -3.98
N VAL A 273 -27.83 25.11 -2.98
CA VAL A 273 -27.42 25.02 -1.59
C VAL A 273 -28.59 24.51 -0.76
N GLN A 274 -28.38 23.40 -0.07
CA GLN A 274 -29.35 22.84 0.85
C GLN A 274 -28.79 22.80 2.26
N LYS A 275 -29.49 23.49 3.19
CA LYS A 275 -29.16 23.43 4.62
C LYS A 275 -29.47 22.04 5.15
N LEU A 276 -28.55 21.45 5.91
CA LEU A 276 -28.69 20.16 6.57
C LEU A 276 -29.22 20.32 7.99
N ALA A 277 -29.90 19.30 8.49
CA ALA A 277 -30.35 19.26 9.89
C ALA A 277 -29.17 19.12 10.87
N ASP A 278 -29.38 19.59 12.11
CA ASP A 278 -28.33 19.64 13.15
C ASP A 278 -27.90 18.25 13.72
N SER A 279 -28.35 17.14 13.13
CA SER A 279 -27.99 15.78 13.55
C SER A 279 -26.50 15.41 13.32
N PHE A 280 -25.80 16.25 12.63
CA PHE A 280 -24.44 16.05 12.18
C PHE A 280 -23.43 16.61 13.19
N LYS A 281 -22.76 15.78 13.98
CA LYS A 281 -21.88 16.21 15.07
C LYS A 281 -20.40 16.15 14.73
N GLY A 282 -19.98 15.15 13.93
CA GLY A 282 -18.60 14.93 13.55
C GLY A 282 -18.23 15.51 12.18
N ASN A 283 -16.96 15.45 11.83
CA ASN A 283 -16.53 15.73 10.47
C ASN A 283 -16.70 14.48 9.60
N PRO A 284 -17.27 14.62 8.38
CA PRO A 284 -17.40 13.51 7.45
C PRO A 284 -16.04 12.91 7.11
N SER A 285 -16.00 11.58 7.01
CA SER A 285 -14.83 10.88 6.48
C SER A 285 -14.90 10.73 4.97
N SER A 286 -16.09 10.65 4.38
CA SER A 286 -16.28 10.60 2.94
C SER A 286 -17.67 11.08 2.53
N VAL A 287 -17.73 11.53 1.27
CA VAL A 287 -18.96 11.82 0.54
C VAL A 287 -18.87 11.09 -0.79
N SER A 288 -19.95 10.42 -1.20
CA SER A 288 -20.00 9.68 -2.45
C SER A 288 -21.37 9.78 -3.10
N ILE A 289 -21.43 9.54 -4.41
CA ILE A 289 -22.65 9.63 -5.21
C ILE A 289 -23.04 8.23 -5.67
N HIS A 290 -24.21 7.73 -5.27
CA HIS A 290 -24.70 6.39 -5.57
C HIS A 290 -26.23 6.35 -5.58
N ASP A 291 -26.81 5.48 -6.38
CA ASP A 291 -28.24 5.15 -6.30
C ASP A 291 -28.47 4.19 -5.11
N ALA A 292 -28.62 4.76 -3.92
CA ALA A 292 -28.69 4.00 -2.67
C ALA A 292 -30.00 3.22 -2.48
N ASN A 293 -31.07 3.68 -3.11
CA ASN A 293 -32.43 3.11 -3.03
C ASN A 293 -32.83 2.36 -4.30
N GLN A 294 -31.94 2.29 -5.32
CA GLN A 294 -32.15 1.62 -6.61
C GLN A 294 -33.35 2.15 -7.41
N ASP A 295 -33.66 3.46 -7.29
CA ASP A 295 -34.76 4.12 -8.01
C ASP A 295 -34.33 4.75 -9.35
N GLY A 296 -33.07 4.68 -9.71
CA GLY A 296 -32.44 5.23 -10.92
C GLY A 296 -31.99 6.68 -10.78
N LEU A 297 -32.08 7.29 -9.60
CA LEU A 297 -31.54 8.61 -9.29
C LEU A 297 -30.31 8.46 -8.41
N ALA A 298 -29.36 9.32 -8.61
CA ALA A 298 -28.13 9.28 -7.81
C ALA A 298 -28.29 10.06 -6.50
N ASP A 299 -28.13 9.38 -5.37
CA ASP A 299 -28.15 9.96 -4.02
C ASP A 299 -26.77 10.37 -3.58
N VAL A 300 -26.68 11.17 -2.51
CA VAL A 300 -25.42 11.52 -1.87
C VAL A 300 -25.33 10.81 -0.52
N VAL A 301 -24.31 9.94 -0.37
CA VAL A 301 -24.05 9.18 0.87
C VAL A 301 -22.91 9.84 1.62
N VAL A 302 -23.13 10.14 2.89
CA VAL A 302 -22.15 10.77 3.79
C VAL A 302 -21.83 9.82 4.92
N LEU A 303 -20.55 9.48 5.04
CA LEU A 303 -20.02 8.67 6.13
C LEU A 303 -19.33 9.55 7.15
N THR A 304 -19.70 9.38 8.42
CA THR A 304 -19.06 10.06 9.56
C THR A 304 -18.69 9.03 10.63
N PRO A 305 -17.47 9.04 11.16
CA PRO A 305 -17.06 8.11 12.22
C PRO A 305 -18.02 8.16 13.42
N TYR A 306 -18.38 6.97 13.92
CA TYR A 306 -19.28 6.78 15.06
C TYR A 306 -20.71 7.31 14.91
N GLU A 307 -21.10 7.76 13.71
CA GLU A 307 -22.44 8.30 13.44
C GLU A 307 -23.27 7.40 12.53
N LYS A 308 -24.56 7.70 12.44
CA LYS A 308 -25.45 7.13 11.43
C LYS A 308 -24.98 7.52 10.04
N ILE A 309 -25.28 6.69 9.07
CA ILE A 309 -25.07 7.04 7.66
C ILE A 309 -26.13 8.07 7.28
N LYS A 310 -25.70 9.22 6.82
CA LYS A 310 -26.58 10.23 6.25
C LYS A 310 -26.70 9.99 4.75
N VAL A 311 -27.93 9.82 4.27
CA VAL A 311 -28.23 9.72 2.85
C VAL A 311 -29.10 10.90 2.46
N LEU A 312 -28.68 11.60 1.43
CA LEU A 312 -29.43 12.68 0.81
C LEU A 312 -30.06 12.08 -0.44
N VAL A 313 -31.31 11.60 -0.27
CA VAL A 313 -32.05 10.88 -1.29
C VAL A 313 -32.58 11.88 -2.32
N GLN A 314 -32.19 11.71 -3.58
CA GLN A 314 -32.56 12.61 -4.65
C GLN A 314 -34.07 12.50 -4.96
N ARG A 315 -34.74 13.64 -5.08
CA ARG A 315 -36.13 13.71 -5.47
C ARG A 315 -36.27 13.89 -6.99
N LYS A 316 -37.32 13.34 -7.57
CA LYS A 316 -37.67 13.58 -8.98
C LYS A 316 -37.96 15.04 -9.26
N GLU A 317 -38.59 15.72 -8.30
CA GLU A 317 -38.92 17.14 -8.35
C GLU A 317 -38.43 17.83 -7.07
N GLU A 318 -38.00 19.06 -7.19
CA GLU A 318 -37.61 19.90 -6.06
C GLU A 318 -38.84 20.19 -5.18
N LYS A 319 -38.69 20.01 -3.87
CA LYS A 319 -39.73 20.30 -2.88
C LYS A 319 -39.19 21.27 -1.84
N ASP A 320 -39.91 22.37 -1.65
CA ASP A 320 -39.57 23.43 -0.69
C ASP A 320 -38.12 23.97 -0.87
N GLY A 321 -37.66 24.06 -2.12
CA GLY A 321 -36.30 24.49 -2.46
C GLY A 321 -35.20 23.45 -2.19
N ALA A 322 -35.57 22.19 -1.90
CA ALA A 322 -34.63 21.10 -1.64
C ALA A 322 -34.77 19.98 -2.68
N LEU A 323 -33.66 19.71 -3.36
CA LEU A 323 -33.53 18.60 -4.31
C LEU A 323 -33.44 17.24 -3.60
N PHE A 324 -32.94 17.20 -2.37
CA PHE A 324 -32.73 15.97 -1.63
C PHE A 324 -33.62 15.89 -0.39
N GLU A 325 -34.01 14.67 -0.06
CA GLU A 325 -34.55 14.31 1.25
C GLU A 325 -33.44 13.83 2.15
N GLU A 326 -33.25 14.46 3.31
CA GLU A 326 -32.24 14.11 4.27
C GLU A 326 -32.69 12.96 5.16
N VAL A 327 -31.90 11.88 5.20
CA VAL A 327 -32.23 10.67 5.94
C VAL A 327 -31.01 10.23 6.75
N ASP A 328 -31.23 9.96 8.05
CA ASP A 328 -30.20 9.42 8.96
C ASP A 328 -30.51 7.96 9.28
N VAL A 329 -29.71 7.03 8.75
CA VAL A 329 -29.97 5.60 8.85
C VAL A 329 -28.89 4.91 9.69
N ASN A 330 -29.35 4.08 10.64
CA ASN A 330 -28.43 3.22 11.38
C ASN A 330 -27.81 2.16 10.45
N PRO A 331 -26.48 2.08 10.33
CA PRO A 331 -25.88 0.99 9.58
C PRO A 331 -26.17 -0.33 10.26
N PRO A 332 -26.59 -1.37 9.51
CA PRO A 332 -26.83 -2.69 10.08
C PRO A 332 -25.54 -3.24 10.69
N GLY A 333 -25.52 -3.52 11.99
CA GLY A 333 -24.34 -3.95 12.73
C GLY A 333 -23.70 -2.87 13.61
N GLY A 334 -24.18 -1.63 13.52
CA GLY A 334 -23.77 -0.49 14.33
C GLY A 334 -22.79 0.44 13.61
N THR A 335 -22.46 1.53 14.27
CA THR A 335 -21.52 2.54 13.76
C THR A 335 -20.08 2.06 13.88
N SER A 336 -19.17 2.60 13.05
CA SER A 336 -17.74 2.29 13.01
C SER A 336 -16.90 3.55 13.23
N ASP A 337 -15.69 3.37 13.74
CA ASP A 337 -14.65 4.40 13.80
C ASP A 337 -14.09 4.75 12.42
N GLN A 338 -14.06 3.76 11.51
CA GLN A 338 -13.61 3.90 10.14
C GLN A 338 -14.70 3.37 9.20
N PRO A 339 -15.79 4.13 8.99
CA PRO A 339 -16.82 3.69 8.09
C PRO A 339 -16.29 3.64 6.65
N TRP A 340 -16.53 2.53 5.99
CA TRP A 340 -16.15 2.25 4.61
C TRP A 340 -17.36 1.85 3.78
N LEU A 341 -17.39 2.32 2.55
CA LEU A 341 -18.43 2.01 1.57
C LEU A 341 -17.78 1.68 0.23
N ALA A 342 -18.28 0.63 -0.39
CA ALA A 342 -18.02 0.27 -1.78
C ALA A 342 -19.33 -0.09 -2.47
N LEU A 343 -19.28 -0.41 -3.75
CA LEU A 343 -20.41 -0.82 -4.55
C LEU A 343 -20.12 -2.12 -5.27
N ALA A 344 -21.08 -3.02 -5.30
CA ALA A 344 -21.08 -4.17 -6.18
C ALA A 344 -22.48 -4.79 -6.30
N ASP A 345 -22.76 -5.42 -7.42
CA ASP A 345 -23.86 -6.37 -7.57
C ASP A 345 -23.41 -7.72 -6.94
N VAL A 346 -23.86 -7.99 -5.73
CA VAL A 346 -23.45 -9.21 -5.00
C VAL A 346 -24.51 -10.29 -5.01
N ASP A 347 -25.75 -9.96 -5.33
CA ASP A 347 -26.85 -10.94 -5.42
C ASP A 347 -27.16 -11.37 -6.86
N GLY A 348 -26.58 -10.67 -7.85
CA GLY A 348 -26.66 -11.02 -9.28
C GLY A 348 -27.93 -10.55 -9.96
N ASP A 349 -28.61 -9.53 -9.40
CA ASP A 349 -29.84 -8.96 -9.96
C ASP A 349 -29.58 -7.88 -11.02
N GLY A 350 -28.33 -7.48 -11.22
CA GLY A 350 -27.88 -6.46 -12.18
C GLY A 350 -27.89 -5.04 -11.62
N LYS A 351 -28.19 -4.87 -10.34
CA LYS A 351 -28.10 -3.59 -9.62
C LYS A 351 -26.98 -3.63 -8.61
N GLN A 352 -26.48 -2.48 -8.23
CA GLN A 352 -25.40 -2.39 -7.25
C GLN A 352 -25.97 -2.18 -5.85
N GLU A 353 -25.47 -2.95 -4.88
CA GLU A 353 -25.69 -2.72 -3.46
C GLU A 353 -24.60 -1.83 -2.87
N LEU A 354 -24.96 -1.14 -1.80
CA LEU A 354 -23.98 -0.51 -0.92
C LEU A 354 -23.32 -1.56 -0.04
N LEU A 355 -22.00 -1.69 -0.10
CA LEU A 355 -21.21 -2.62 0.69
C LEU A 355 -20.66 -1.91 1.92
N LEU A 356 -21.11 -2.30 3.10
CA LEU A 356 -20.67 -1.74 4.38
C LEU A 356 -19.76 -2.72 5.11
N ALA A 357 -18.50 -2.34 5.28
CA ALA A 357 -17.53 -3.12 6.06
C ALA A 357 -17.73 -2.88 7.56
N GLN A 358 -17.86 -3.96 8.33
CA GLN A 358 -18.12 -3.89 9.78
C GLN A 358 -17.60 -5.12 10.50
N LYS A 359 -16.88 -4.92 11.60
CA LYS A 359 -16.40 -6.04 12.43
C LYS A 359 -15.76 -7.14 11.55
N ASN A 360 -16.26 -8.38 11.65
CA ASN A 360 -15.77 -9.54 10.91
C ASN A 360 -16.60 -9.89 9.66
N PHE A 361 -17.44 -8.98 9.17
CA PHE A 361 -18.29 -9.19 8.00
C PHE A 361 -18.45 -7.93 7.15
N LEU A 362 -18.89 -8.14 5.92
CA LEU A 362 -19.40 -7.14 5.00
C LEU A 362 -20.92 -7.35 4.83
N ARG A 363 -21.68 -6.28 4.80
CA ARG A 363 -23.11 -6.33 4.43
C ARG A 363 -23.37 -5.55 3.16
N ALA A 364 -24.06 -6.20 2.24
CA ALA A 364 -24.65 -5.58 1.08
C ALA A 364 -26.06 -5.10 1.43
N VAL A 365 -26.31 -3.82 1.26
CA VAL A 365 -27.56 -3.18 1.69
C VAL A 365 -28.13 -2.30 0.61
N VAL A 366 -29.45 -2.17 0.63
CA VAL A 366 -30.22 -1.21 -0.18
C VAL A 366 -31.03 -0.33 0.76
N LEU A 367 -31.08 0.96 0.50
CA LEU A 367 -31.91 1.89 1.26
C LEU A 367 -33.38 1.69 0.84
N THR A 368 -34.25 1.44 1.80
CA THR A 368 -35.69 1.21 1.55
C THR A 368 -36.54 2.08 2.44
N SER A 369 -37.71 2.47 1.92
CA SER A 369 -38.72 3.24 2.63
C SER A 369 -40.00 2.39 2.85
N ASP A 370 -40.70 2.61 3.96
CA ASP A 370 -42.00 2.01 4.24
C ASP A 370 -43.15 2.62 3.44
N GLY A 371 -42.90 3.71 2.70
CA GLY A 371 -43.87 4.34 1.81
C GLY A 371 -45.00 5.11 2.50
N GLY A 372 -44.90 5.35 3.82
CA GLY A 372 -45.89 6.14 4.57
C GLY A 372 -45.80 7.65 4.32
N GLU A 373 -46.82 8.43 4.77
CA GLU A 373 -46.82 9.91 4.68
C GLU A 373 -45.60 10.54 5.38
N LYS A 374 -45.07 9.90 6.41
CA LYS A 374 -43.77 10.17 7.04
C LYS A 374 -42.88 8.94 6.83
N ALA A 375 -42.31 8.86 5.64
CA ALA A 375 -41.50 7.72 5.25
C ALA A 375 -40.41 7.42 6.29
N THR A 376 -40.40 6.19 6.78
CA THR A 376 -39.31 5.68 7.61
C THR A 376 -38.31 4.95 6.72
N TRP A 377 -37.09 5.42 6.72
CA TRP A 377 -36.00 4.84 5.91
C TRP A 377 -35.14 3.89 6.73
N SER A 378 -34.76 2.77 6.14
CA SER A 378 -33.89 1.77 6.73
C SER A 378 -33.06 1.08 5.69
N PHE A 379 -31.91 0.50 6.08
CA PHE A 379 -31.15 -0.40 5.21
C PHE A 379 -31.71 -1.81 5.28
N THR A 380 -32.15 -2.32 4.14
CA THR A 380 -32.45 -3.73 3.95
C THR A 380 -31.20 -4.48 3.59
N VAL A 381 -30.84 -5.47 4.40
CA VAL A 381 -29.67 -6.34 4.14
C VAL A 381 -30.05 -7.37 3.06
N ARG A 382 -29.34 -7.33 1.94
CA ARG A 382 -29.47 -8.32 0.86
C ARG A 382 -28.60 -9.54 1.14
N GLU A 383 -27.34 -9.29 1.48
CA GLU A 383 -26.35 -10.33 1.72
C GLU A 383 -25.47 -9.98 2.94
N GLN A 384 -24.97 -11.00 3.64
CA GLN A 384 -23.90 -10.87 4.61
C GLN A 384 -22.75 -11.80 4.23
N ILE A 385 -21.59 -11.22 4.02
CA ILE A 385 -20.37 -11.92 3.62
C ILE A 385 -19.39 -11.87 4.79
N ASN A 386 -19.04 -13.02 5.33
CA ASN A 386 -18.17 -13.11 6.50
C ASN A 386 -16.68 -13.09 6.08
N GLY A 387 -15.85 -12.49 6.91
CA GLY A 387 -14.39 -12.62 6.83
C GLY A 387 -13.93 -14.04 7.17
N ALA A 388 -12.64 -14.29 7.04
CA ALA A 388 -12.04 -15.62 7.24
C ALA A 388 -12.16 -16.15 8.69
N SER A 389 -12.46 -15.30 9.67
CA SER A 389 -12.54 -15.66 11.08
C SER A 389 -13.49 -14.75 11.84
N SER A 390 -13.98 -15.23 12.99
CA SER A 390 -14.75 -14.40 13.94
C SER A 390 -13.91 -13.26 14.56
N SER A 391 -12.59 -13.39 14.55
CA SER A 391 -11.65 -12.35 14.99
C SER A 391 -11.21 -11.39 13.87
N SER A 392 -11.72 -11.54 12.65
CA SER A 392 -11.45 -10.61 11.55
C SER A 392 -11.97 -9.20 11.85
N ARG A 393 -11.26 -8.18 11.37
CA ARG A 393 -11.72 -6.79 11.34
C ARG A 393 -11.66 -6.27 9.91
N ILE A 394 -12.80 -6.35 9.23
CA ILE A 394 -12.92 -5.92 7.85
C ILE A 394 -13.03 -4.40 7.81
N VAL A 395 -12.09 -3.74 7.12
CA VAL A 395 -12.01 -2.28 7.04
C VAL A 395 -12.29 -1.73 5.66
N ALA A 396 -12.18 -2.56 4.61
CA ALA A 396 -12.48 -2.19 3.25
C ALA A 396 -12.84 -3.41 2.40
N ALA A 397 -13.50 -3.17 1.27
CA ALA A 397 -13.83 -4.18 0.30
C ALA A 397 -13.71 -3.65 -1.13
N ALA A 398 -13.43 -4.53 -2.07
CA ALA A 398 -13.42 -4.24 -3.50
C ALA A 398 -13.81 -5.49 -4.29
N THR A 399 -14.20 -5.32 -5.55
CA THR A 399 -14.56 -6.43 -6.43
C THR A 399 -13.74 -6.42 -7.71
N LEU A 400 -13.49 -7.60 -8.26
CA LEU A 400 -12.99 -7.77 -9.62
C LEU A 400 -13.91 -8.72 -10.38
N ALA A 401 -14.12 -8.41 -11.64
CA ALA A 401 -14.86 -9.32 -12.52
C ALA A 401 -14.14 -10.67 -12.61
N GLN A 402 -14.91 -11.75 -12.57
CA GLN A 402 -14.40 -13.11 -12.72
C GLN A 402 -14.68 -13.58 -14.15
N PRO A 403 -13.63 -13.94 -14.93
CA PRO A 403 -13.82 -14.46 -16.28
C PRO A 403 -14.78 -15.66 -16.31
N GLY A 404 -15.83 -15.60 -17.14
CA GLY A 404 -16.79 -16.67 -17.28
C GLY A 404 -17.83 -16.80 -16.15
N SER A 405 -17.85 -15.92 -15.16
CA SER A 405 -18.86 -15.85 -14.09
C SER A 405 -19.68 -14.57 -14.19
N LYS A 406 -20.93 -14.63 -13.76
CA LYS A 406 -21.80 -13.44 -13.58
C LYS A 406 -21.50 -12.74 -12.26
N SER A 407 -21.05 -13.46 -11.24
CA SER A 407 -20.71 -12.89 -9.94
C SER A 407 -19.23 -12.49 -9.92
N PRO A 408 -18.90 -11.30 -9.39
CA PRO A 408 -17.52 -10.89 -9.21
C PRO A 408 -16.83 -11.70 -8.09
N LEU A 409 -15.52 -11.62 -8.02
CA LEU A 409 -14.78 -11.96 -6.80
C LEU A 409 -14.79 -10.77 -5.86
N LEU A 410 -14.98 -11.05 -4.58
CA LEU A 410 -14.99 -10.03 -3.54
C LEU A 410 -13.74 -10.13 -2.68
N PHE A 411 -13.08 -9.01 -2.51
CA PHE A 411 -11.84 -8.87 -1.73
C PHE A 411 -12.16 -8.09 -0.46
N LEU A 412 -11.82 -8.66 0.69
CA LEU A 412 -12.01 -8.06 2.01
C LEU A 412 -10.66 -7.80 2.66
N LEU A 413 -10.40 -6.56 3.02
CA LEU A 413 -9.21 -6.18 3.78
C LEU A 413 -9.44 -6.42 5.27
N ASP A 414 -8.71 -7.38 5.81
CA ASP A 414 -8.74 -7.76 7.23
C ASP A 414 -7.52 -7.15 7.95
N ALA A 415 -7.75 -6.06 8.68
CA ALA A 415 -6.68 -5.33 9.33
C ALA A 415 -6.06 -6.10 10.51
N ASP A 416 -6.85 -6.87 11.27
CA ASP A 416 -6.33 -7.59 12.45
C ASP A 416 -5.59 -8.87 12.06
N ARG A 417 -6.00 -9.50 10.97
CA ARG A 417 -5.31 -10.69 10.42
C ARG A 417 -4.18 -10.34 9.46
N LYS A 418 -4.04 -9.08 9.10
CA LYS A 418 -3.05 -8.62 8.12
C LYS A 418 -3.16 -9.40 6.80
N ALA A 419 -4.37 -9.48 6.27
CA ALA A 419 -4.66 -10.35 5.15
C ALA A 419 -5.72 -9.77 4.21
N LEU A 420 -5.67 -10.20 2.97
CA LEU A 420 -6.71 -10.02 1.98
C LEU A 420 -7.50 -11.33 1.86
N THR A 421 -8.76 -11.31 2.26
CA THR A 421 -9.65 -12.46 2.08
C THR A 421 -10.32 -12.35 0.72
N VAL A 422 -10.22 -13.40 -0.09
CA VAL A 422 -10.89 -13.53 -1.38
C VAL A 422 -12.10 -14.42 -1.20
N SER A 423 -13.26 -13.90 -1.52
CA SER A 423 -14.53 -14.62 -1.44
C SER A 423 -15.16 -14.76 -2.82
N GLU A 424 -15.80 -15.89 -3.05
CA GLU A 424 -16.54 -16.19 -4.27
C GLU A 424 -17.97 -16.65 -3.93
N ARG A 425 -18.87 -16.50 -4.88
CA ARG A 425 -20.26 -16.97 -4.78
C ARG A 425 -20.36 -18.36 -5.42
N ASP A 426 -20.80 -19.35 -4.67
CA ASP A 426 -20.95 -20.71 -5.18
C ASP A 426 -22.20 -20.89 -6.08
N ALA A 427 -22.34 -22.06 -6.67
CA ALA A 427 -23.46 -22.39 -7.56
C ALA A 427 -24.85 -22.31 -6.89
N ASN A 428 -24.90 -22.33 -5.56
CA ASN A 428 -26.12 -22.17 -4.77
C ASN A 428 -26.38 -20.71 -4.38
N GLY A 429 -25.56 -19.77 -4.84
CA GLY A 429 -25.65 -18.36 -4.53
C GLY A 429 -25.10 -17.97 -3.16
N VAL A 430 -24.31 -18.83 -2.51
CA VAL A 430 -23.75 -18.58 -1.18
C VAL A 430 -22.32 -18.07 -1.28
N TRP A 431 -22.03 -16.98 -0.59
CA TRP A 431 -20.69 -16.44 -0.47
C TRP A 431 -19.81 -17.27 0.45
N LYS A 432 -18.62 -17.65 -0.02
CA LYS A 432 -17.64 -18.44 0.72
C LYS A 432 -16.25 -17.84 0.60
N VAL A 433 -15.47 -17.93 1.67
CA VAL A 433 -14.05 -17.63 1.61
C VAL A 433 -13.36 -18.69 0.76
N ALA A 434 -12.80 -18.26 -0.35
CA ALA A 434 -12.07 -19.12 -1.28
C ALA A 434 -10.58 -19.17 -0.95
N LYS A 435 -10.00 -18.04 -0.57
CA LYS A 435 -8.57 -17.94 -0.22
C LYS A 435 -8.33 -16.76 0.74
N THR A 436 -7.28 -16.90 1.54
CA THR A 436 -6.72 -15.78 2.32
C THR A 436 -5.27 -15.58 1.88
N VAL A 437 -4.91 -14.34 1.57
CA VAL A 437 -3.58 -13.92 1.15
C VAL A 437 -3.00 -13.03 2.23
N GLU A 438 -1.89 -13.42 2.83
CA GLU A 438 -1.18 -12.59 3.80
C GLU A 438 -0.58 -11.36 3.13
N LEU A 439 -0.62 -10.23 3.84
CA LEU A 439 -0.08 -8.97 3.36
C LEU A 439 1.21 -8.64 4.12
N PRO A 440 2.27 -8.23 3.42
CA PRO A 440 3.53 -7.86 4.08
C PRO A 440 3.42 -6.54 4.85
N VAL A 441 2.46 -5.69 4.50
CA VAL A 441 2.17 -4.39 5.13
C VAL A 441 0.68 -4.26 5.37
N THR A 442 0.24 -3.58 6.42
CA THR A 442 -1.14 -3.66 6.93
C THR A 442 -1.72 -2.34 7.44
N ASP A 443 -1.07 -1.23 7.19
CA ASP A 443 -1.55 0.11 7.55
C ASP A 443 -2.51 0.73 6.52
N PHE A 444 -3.07 -0.11 5.64
CA PHE A 444 -4.05 0.30 4.65
C PHE A 444 -5.44 0.41 5.25
N THR A 445 -6.17 1.44 4.84
CA THR A 445 -7.52 1.74 5.30
C THR A 445 -8.57 1.66 4.18
N GLY A 446 -8.14 1.45 2.93
CA GLY A 446 -9.01 1.42 1.78
C GLY A 446 -8.55 0.45 0.70
N LEU A 447 -9.51 0.02 -0.11
CA LEU A 447 -9.28 -0.76 -1.34
C LEU A 447 -9.94 -0.05 -2.53
N ALA A 448 -9.31 -0.17 -3.70
CA ALA A 448 -9.89 0.25 -4.96
C ALA A 448 -9.55 -0.76 -6.07
N PRO A 449 -10.52 -1.14 -6.92
CA PRO A 449 -10.22 -1.89 -8.12
C PRO A 449 -9.60 -0.95 -9.16
N ILE A 450 -8.47 -1.33 -9.74
CA ILE A 450 -7.76 -0.55 -10.75
C ILE A 450 -7.37 -1.41 -11.95
N GLY A 451 -7.24 -0.78 -13.12
CA GLY A 451 -6.68 -1.39 -14.32
C GLY A 451 -5.19 -1.08 -14.45
N LEU A 452 -4.33 -2.08 -14.43
CA LEU A 452 -2.90 -1.90 -14.73
C LEU A 452 -2.58 -2.47 -16.11
N GLY A 453 -2.16 -1.61 -17.03
CA GLY A 453 -1.92 -1.91 -18.46
C GLY A 453 -3.21 -2.12 -19.25
N THR A 454 -4.36 -1.84 -18.68
CA THR A 454 -5.70 -2.02 -19.28
C THR A 454 -6.72 -1.07 -18.67
N LYS A 455 -7.80 -0.78 -19.41
CA LYS A 455 -8.94 0.01 -18.90
C LYS A 455 -9.76 -0.74 -17.86
N GLU A 456 -9.86 -2.05 -17.99
CA GLU A 456 -10.65 -2.87 -17.08
C GLU A 456 -9.88 -3.16 -15.79
N ALA A 457 -10.57 -3.18 -14.67
CA ALA A 457 -9.99 -3.50 -13.39
C ALA A 457 -9.48 -4.94 -13.35
N ASN A 458 -8.18 -5.12 -13.13
CA ASN A 458 -7.48 -6.40 -13.04
C ASN A 458 -6.61 -6.54 -11.79
N THR A 459 -6.60 -5.52 -10.95
CA THR A 459 -5.69 -5.34 -9.81
C THR A 459 -6.46 -4.69 -8.67
N ILE A 460 -6.11 -5.01 -7.43
CA ILE A 460 -6.60 -4.31 -6.24
C ILE A 460 -5.52 -3.37 -5.74
N ALA A 461 -5.82 -2.09 -5.67
CA ALA A 461 -5.02 -1.09 -5.00
C ALA A 461 -5.41 -1.00 -3.51
N PHE A 462 -4.41 -0.76 -2.67
CA PHE A 462 -4.50 -0.56 -1.23
C PHE A 462 -4.12 0.88 -0.93
N LEU A 463 -4.98 1.58 -0.20
CA LEU A 463 -4.82 2.99 0.11
C LEU A 463 -4.43 3.16 1.57
N GLY A 464 -3.32 3.82 1.82
CA GLY A 464 -2.81 4.13 3.16
C GLY A 464 -2.29 5.55 3.28
N GLY A 465 -2.08 6.03 4.49
CA GLY A 465 -1.61 7.39 4.74
C GLY A 465 -0.17 7.65 4.26
N ASN A 466 0.70 6.65 4.37
CA ASN A 466 2.13 6.76 4.05
C ASN A 466 2.61 5.80 2.96
N SER A 467 1.70 5.05 2.36
CA SER A 467 1.99 4.16 1.23
C SER A 467 0.74 3.89 0.41
N VAL A 468 0.93 3.63 -0.87
CA VAL A 468 -0.03 3.01 -1.75
C VAL A 468 0.56 1.69 -2.20
N ALA A 469 -0.23 0.65 -2.24
CA ALA A 469 0.22 -0.64 -2.74
C ALA A 469 -0.79 -1.21 -3.74
N TRP A 470 -0.38 -2.23 -4.47
CA TRP A 470 -1.29 -2.95 -5.34
C TRP A 470 -0.91 -4.41 -5.44
N LYS A 471 -1.92 -5.25 -5.53
CA LYS A 471 -1.80 -6.68 -5.75
C LYS A 471 -2.26 -7.03 -7.16
N ARG A 472 -1.34 -7.47 -8.00
CA ARG A 472 -1.68 -8.03 -9.33
C ARG A 472 -2.22 -9.46 -9.16
N PHE A 473 -3.24 -9.79 -9.95
CA PHE A 473 -3.80 -11.14 -9.99
C PHE A 473 -3.46 -11.87 -11.28
N SER A 474 -2.30 -11.56 -11.84
CA SER A 474 -1.75 -12.17 -13.06
C SER A 474 -0.23 -12.12 -13.06
N GLY A 475 0.41 -12.80 -14.01
CA GLY A 475 1.84 -12.71 -14.27
C GLY A 475 2.70 -13.50 -13.30
N GLU A 476 3.81 -12.93 -12.92
CA GLU A 476 4.86 -13.50 -12.09
C GLU A 476 4.92 -12.80 -10.73
N GLN A 477 5.61 -13.42 -9.80
CA GLN A 477 5.96 -12.85 -8.50
C GLN A 477 7.43 -13.08 -8.18
N TRP A 478 8.00 -12.19 -7.39
CA TRP A 478 9.32 -12.39 -6.82
C TRP A 478 9.28 -13.40 -5.67
N GLU A 479 10.24 -14.29 -5.66
CA GLU A 479 10.48 -15.24 -4.58
C GLU A 479 11.94 -15.20 -4.15
N PHE A 480 12.17 -15.50 -2.89
CA PHE A 480 13.48 -15.74 -2.34
C PHE A 480 13.70 -17.25 -2.31
N THR A 481 14.42 -17.76 -3.34
CA THR A 481 14.57 -19.19 -3.57
C THR A 481 15.85 -19.67 -2.92
N GLU A 482 15.73 -20.60 -1.97
CA GLU A 482 16.88 -21.30 -1.42
C GLU A 482 17.49 -22.23 -2.48
N LEU A 483 18.79 -22.08 -2.71
CA LEU A 483 19.59 -22.86 -3.65
C LEU A 483 20.30 -24.00 -2.94
N ASP A 484 20.91 -23.71 -1.77
CA ASP A 484 21.59 -24.66 -0.92
C ASP A 484 21.61 -24.19 0.53
N GLY A 485 22.09 -25.01 1.44
CA GLY A 485 22.19 -24.69 2.86
C GLY A 485 23.38 -25.33 3.54
N TYR A 486 23.85 -24.64 4.60
CA TYR A 486 24.98 -25.11 5.39
C TYR A 486 24.66 -25.12 6.89
N GLU A 487 25.02 -26.20 7.56
CA GLU A 487 25.01 -26.30 9.02
C GLU A 487 26.41 -26.66 9.51
N THR A 488 26.89 -25.94 10.52
CA THR A 488 28.18 -26.32 11.10
C THR A 488 28.06 -27.71 11.78
N PRO A 489 28.99 -28.64 11.50
CA PRO A 489 28.99 -29.94 12.17
C PRO A 489 29.52 -29.87 13.62
N ILE A 490 29.88 -28.69 14.12
CA ILE A 490 30.28 -28.48 15.50
C ILE A 490 29.10 -28.75 16.41
N LYS A 491 29.23 -29.74 17.29
CA LYS A 491 28.19 -30.06 18.28
C LYS A 491 27.89 -28.83 19.16
N ASP A 492 26.63 -28.47 19.21
CA ASP A 492 26.13 -27.28 19.91
C ASP A 492 26.74 -25.96 19.36
N GLY A 493 27.28 -26.00 18.15
CA GLY A 493 27.77 -24.84 17.42
C GLY A 493 26.62 -24.02 16.85
N PHE A 494 26.86 -22.73 16.63
CA PHE A 494 25.87 -21.80 16.11
C PHE A 494 26.52 -20.74 15.24
N LEU A 495 26.24 -20.77 13.93
CA LEU A 495 26.70 -19.74 13.01
C LEU A 495 26.09 -18.40 13.37
N ARG A 496 26.90 -17.37 13.42
CA ARG A 496 26.49 -16.03 13.86
C ARG A 496 26.63 -14.97 12.80
N ASP A 497 27.70 -15.05 12.02
CA ASP A 497 27.99 -14.06 10.98
C ASP A 497 28.68 -14.72 9.79
N VAL A 498 28.72 -14.02 8.65
CA VAL A 498 29.28 -14.52 7.39
C VAL A 498 29.85 -13.37 6.57
N THR A 499 30.92 -13.64 5.85
CA THR A 499 31.50 -12.79 4.80
C THR A 499 31.91 -13.63 3.61
N SER A 500 32.23 -13.02 2.47
CA SER A 500 32.69 -13.72 1.26
C SER A 500 34.02 -13.19 0.74
N GLY A 501 34.70 -14.01 -0.05
CA GLY A 501 35.86 -13.65 -0.82
C GLY A 501 36.52 -14.88 -1.44
N ASP A 502 37.23 -14.72 -2.55
CA ASP A 502 37.97 -15.78 -3.22
C ASP A 502 39.20 -16.16 -2.37
N LEU A 503 39.10 -17.28 -1.65
CA LEU A 503 40.15 -17.77 -0.74
C LEU A 503 40.91 -18.98 -1.26
N ASP A 504 40.49 -19.57 -2.39
CA ASP A 504 41.21 -20.65 -3.04
C ASP A 504 41.82 -20.29 -4.40
N GLY A 505 41.50 -19.09 -4.92
CA GLY A 505 42.07 -18.53 -6.14
C GLY A 505 41.36 -19.02 -7.41
N ASP A 506 40.14 -19.53 -7.33
CA ASP A 506 39.40 -20.07 -8.46
C ASP A 506 38.57 -19.00 -9.19
N GLY A 507 38.50 -17.77 -8.67
CA GLY A 507 37.80 -16.62 -9.22
C GLY A 507 36.36 -16.49 -8.74
N ARG A 508 35.87 -17.41 -7.91
CA ARG A 508 34.58 -17.32 -7.23
C ARG A 508 34.78 -16.94 -5.78
N LYS A 509 33.73 -16.43 -5.14
CA LYS A 509 33.83 -16.02 -3.72
C LYS A 509 33.36 -17.15 -2.81
N ASP A 510 34.26 -17.60 -1.93
CA ASP A 510 33.98 -18.52 -0.85
C ASP A 510 33.28 -17.84 0.31
N LEU A 511 32.71 -18.60 1.24
CA LEU A 511 32.06 -18.12 2.44
C LEU A 511 32.89 -18.41 3.70
N VAL A 512 33.03 -17.39 4.54
CA VAL A 512 33.67 -17.50 5.85
C VAL A 512 32.59 -17.30 6.92
N PHE A 513 32.22 -18.37 7.60
CA PHE A 513 31.25 -18.33 8.70
C PHE A 513 31.97 -18.21 10.05
N LEU A 514 31.42 -17.33 10.89
CA LEU A 514 31.85 -17.17 12.27
C LEU A 514 30.93 -17.94 13.20
N GLU A 515 31.47 -18.95 13.87
CA GLU A 515 30.82 -19.71 14.92
C GLU A 515 31.32 -19.21 16.28
N THR A 516 30.45 -18.55 17.03
CA THR A 516 30.87 -17.79 18.21
C THR A 516 30.63 -18.48 19.55
N VAL A 517 29.93 -19.62 19.58
CA VAL A 517 29.67 -20.39 20.80
C VAL A 517 30.89 -21.21 21.19
N ARG A 518 31.57 -21.76 20.18
CA ARG A 518 32.77 -22.59 20.34
C ARG A 518 34.04 -21.91 19.80
N ALA A 519 33.91 -20.67 19.29
CA ALA A 519 35.00 -19.87 18.73
C ALA A 519 35.70 -20.53 17.53
N TYR A 520 34.96 -20.90 16.52
CA TYR A 520 35.47 -21.48 15.26
C TYR A 520 35.23 -20.57 14.08
N VAL A 521 36.03 -20.78 13.05
CA VAL A 521 35.79 -20.30 11.68
C VAL A 521 35.54 -21.50 10.79
N ASP A 522 34.46 -21.47 10.05
CA ASP A 522 34.14 -22.45 9.01
C ASP A 522 34.36 -21.78 7.64
N LEU A 523 35.29 -22.28 6.85
CA LEU A 523 35.44 -21.95 5.43
C LEU A 523 34.56 -22.90 4.62
N VAL A 524 33.69 -22.36 3.79
CA VAL A 524 32.81 -23.11 2.92
C VAL A 524 33.03 -22.66 1.48
N VAL A 525 33.41 -23.59 0.63
CA VAL A 525 33.71 -23.32 -0.78
C VAL A 525 32.42 -23.27 -1.57
N PHE A 526 32.30 -22.28 -2.43
CA PHE A 526 31.19 -22.14 -3.35
C PHE A 526 31.50 -22.84 -4.67
N GLU A 527 30.75 -23.87 -5.00
CA GLU A 527 30.92 -24.66 -6.23
C GLU A 527 29.70 -24.54 -7.16
N PRO A 528 29.90 -24.50 -8.50
CA PRO A 528 28.79 -24.55 -9.44
C PRO A 528 27.96 -25.84 -9.33
N PRO A 529 26.64 -25.81 -9.51
CA PRO A 529 25.79 -24.64 -9.83
C PRO A 529 25.13 -24.00 -8.60
N HIS A 530 25.81 -23.55 -7.61
CA HIS A 530 25.36 -23.00 -6.32
C HIS A 530 25.39 -24.03 -5.17
N GLN A 531 26.46 -24.83 -5.09
CA GLN A 531 26.64 -25.79 -4.02
C GLN A 531 27.60 -25.25 -2.96
N LEU A 532 27.25 -25.44 -1.67
CA LEU A 532 28.09 -25.11 -0.53
C LEU A 532 28.84 -26.34 -0.05
N THR A 533 30.13 -26.42 -0.34
CA THR A 533 30.98 -27.54 0.04
C THR A 533 31.83 -27.19 1.28
N PRO A 534 31.74 -27.98 2.39
CA PRO A 534 32.57 -27.75 3.55
C PRO A 534 34.06 -27.78 3.20
N GLY A 535 34.75 -26.68 3.43
CA GLY A 535 36.20 -26.54 3.32
C GLY A 535 36.89 -26.73 4.65
N ASN A 536 37.84 -25.84 4.96
CA ASN A 536 38.63 -25.88 6.18
C ASN A 536 37.85 -25.32 7.38
N ARG A 537 38.19 -25.84 8.56
CA ARG A 537 37.67 -25.38 9.84
C ARG A 537 38.73 -25.39 10.88
N TRP A 538 38.82 -24.33 11.70
CA TRP A 538 39.78 -24.28 12.79
C TRP A 538 39.21 -23.47 13.98
N PRO A 539 39.65 -23.82 15.22
CA PRO A 539 39.35 -23.02 16.38
C PRO A 539 40.20 -21.75 16.39
N VAL A 540 39.56 -20.63 16.72
CA VAL A 540 40.26 -19.34 16.86
C VAL A 540 40.88 -19.21 18.25
N PHE A 541 40.31 -19.89 19.26
CA PHE A 541 40.81 -20.01 20.61
C PHE A 541 40.69 -21.41 21.15
N GLU A 542 41.58 -21.75 22.13
CA GLU A 542 41.32 -22.85 23.04
C GLU A 542 40.41 -22.36 24.18
N GLU A 543 39.30 -23.06 24.43
CA GLU A 543 38.30 -22.77 25.47
C GLU A 543 38.87 -22.65 26.89
N ARG A 544 40.09 -23.17 27.11
CA ARG A 544 40.81 -23.17 28.41
C ARG A 544 41.39 -21.84 28.81
N THR A 545 41.61 -20.92 27.89
CA THR A 545 42.32 -19.65 28.13
C THR A 545 41.40 -18.49 28.46
N PHE A 546 40.12 -18.57 28.12
CA PHE A 546 39.14 -17.49 28.32
C PHE A 546 37.89 -17.99 29.03
N ARG A 547 37.72 -17.58 30.30
CA ARG A 547 36.41 -17.68 30.97
C ARG A 547 35.55 -16.51 30.54
N GLN A 548 34.71 -16.73 29.55
CA GLN A 548 33.69 -15.73 29.18
C GLN A 548 32.76 -15.50 30.38
N ARG A 549 32.62 -14.26 30.81
CA ARG A 549 31.46 -13.83 31.58
C ARG A 549 30.26 -13.88 30.64
N ARG A 550 29.14 -14.34 31.14
CA ARG A 550 27.87 -14.59 30.37
C ARG A 550 27.36 -13.41 29.52
N ASN A 551 28.00 -12.23 29.57
CA ASN A 551 27.59 -11.01 28.87
C ASN A 551 28.69 -10.34 28.02
N GLU A 552 29.81 -11.02 27.75
CA GLU A 552 30.88 -10.46 26.90
C GLU A 552 30.68 -10.86 25.43
N ALA A 553 31.15 -10.00 24.50
CA ALA A 553 31.04 -10.22 23.07
C ALA A 553 31.55 -11.59 22.68
N SER A 554 30.79 -12.30 21.86
CA SER A 554 31.17 -13.61 21.31
C SER A 554 32.36 -13.46 20.34
N GLU A 555 33.24 -14.43 20.30
CA GLU A 555 34.44 -14.43 19.47
C GLU A 555 34.40 -15.55 18.41
N PRO A 556 34.93 -15.35 17.21
CA PRO A 556 35.49 -14.10 16.65
C PRO A 556 34.39 -13.05 16.40
N ARG A 557 34.72 -11.76 16.44
CA ARG A 557 33.72 -10.67 16.34
C ARG A 557 33.39 -10.29 14.91
N GLU A 558 34.41 -10.30 14.04
CA GLU A 558 34.29 -9.84 12.67
C GLU A 558 35.35 -10.54 11.80
N ALA A 559 34.98 -10.75 10.53
CA ALA A 559 35.90 -11.25 9.49
C ALA A 559 35.86 -10.31 8.28
N VAL A 560 37.01 -10.10 7.66
CA VAL A 560 37.15 -9.37 6.41
C VAL A 560 38.04 -10.18 5.48
N VAL A 561 37.66 -10.26 4.21
CA VAL A 561 38.44 -10.88 3.15
C VAL A 561 38.93 -9.78 2.21
N ALA A 562 40.23 -9.61 2.07
CA ALA A 562 40.86 -8.60 1.22
C ALA A 562 42.32 -8.94 0.98
N ASP A 563 42.92 -8.50 -0.12
CA ASP A 563 44.37 -8.54 -0.35
C ASP A 563 45.08 -7.52 0.55
N VAL A 564 45.49 -7.97 1.74
CA VAL A 564 46.19 -7.14 2.73
C VAL A 564 47.70 -7.21 2.55
N THR A 565 48.19 -8.33 2.02
CA THR A 565 49.63 -8.55 1.77
C THR A 565 50.10 -7.89 0.46
N GLY A 566 49.20 -7.52 -0.44
CA GLY A 566 49.50 -6.88 -1.73
C GLY A 566 50.09 -7.84 -2.77
N ASP A 567 49.81 -9.13 -2.64
CA ASP A 567 50.30 -10.17 -3.55
C ASP A 567 49.27 -10.55 -4.65
N GLY A 568 48.12 -9.89 -4.68
CA GLY A 568 47.06 -10.12 -5.63
C GLY A 568 46.10 -11.24 -5.23
N LYS A 569 46.21 -11.78 -4.03
CA LYS A 569 45.32 -12.80 -3.45
C LYS A 569 44.60 -12.27 -2.24
N ASN A 570 43.40 -12.80 -2.01
CA ASN A 570 42.62 -12.41 -0.84
C ASN A 570 43.11 -13.13 0.43
N ASP A 571 43.35 -12.37 1.46
CA ASP A 571 43.73 -12.83 2.80
C ASP A 571 42.48 -12.79 3.70
N LEU A 572 42.47 -13.63 4.75
CA LEU A 572 41.42 -13.56 5.77
C LEU A 572 41.94 -12.80 6.99
N VAL A 573 41.23 -11.78 7.40
CA VAL A 573 41.51 -10.98 8.59
C VAL A 573 40.38 -11.18 9.60
N LEU A 574 40.75 -11.56 10.83
CA LEU A 574 39.79 -11.78 11.92
C LEU A 574 40.05 -10.80 13.07
N LEU A 575 38.98 -10.18 13.56
CA LEU A 575 39.01 -9.43 14.81
C LEU A 575 38.64 -10.36 15.97
N VAL A 576 39.58 -10.60 16.85
CA VAL A 576 39.46 -11.60 17.91
C VAL A 576 40.00 -11.02 19.22
N HIS A 577 39.19 -10.95 20.25
CA HIS A 577 39.49 -10.47 21.60
C HIS A 577 40.28 -9.15 21.60
N ASP A 578 41.61 -9.22 21.81
CA ASP A 578 42.52 -8.08 21.94
C ASP A 578 43.47 -7.92 20.72
N ARG A 579 43.22 -8.66 19.62
CA ARG A 579 44.13 -8.72 18.47
C ARG A 579 43.40 -8.89 17.15
N VAL A 580 44.11 -8.55 16.09
CA VAL A 580 43.76 -8.89 14.71
C VAL A 580 44.61 -10.08 14.30
N LEU A 581 43.98 -11.12 13.78
CA LEU A 581 44.65 -12.27 13.18
C LEU A 581 44.60 -12.12 11.66
N LEU A 582 45.75 -12.24 11.02
CA LEU A 582 45.90 -12.22 9.56
C LEU A 582 46.29 -13.63 9.10
N TYR A 583 45.49 -14.20 8.20
CA TYR A 583 45.71 -15.47 7.52
C TYR A 583 45.99 -15.19 6.05
N PRO A 584 47.28 -15.06 5.64
CA PRO A 584 47.63 -14.89 4.23
C PRO A 584 47.26 -16.14 3.43
N GLN A 585 46.71 -15.93 2.21
CA GLN A 585 46.49 -17.05 1.29
C GLN A 585 47.83 -17.61 0.80
N GLU A 586 48.07 -18.89 1.02
CA GLU A 586 49.30 -19.54 0.56
C GLU A 586 49.29 -19.75 -0.97
N LYS A 587 50.51 -19.92 -1.54
CA LYS A 587 50.71 -20.14 -2.99
C LYS A 587 50.26 -21.52 -3.42
#